data_a4925b2204ba4c8954a93da88117d22e
#
_entry.id   a4925b2204ba4c8954a93da88117d22e
#
_cell.length_a   1.000
_cell.length_b   1.000
_cell.length_c   1.000
_cell.angle_alpha   90.00
_cell.angle_beta   90.00
_cell.angle_gamma   90.00
#
_symmetry.space_group_name_H-M   'P 1'
#
loop_
_entity.id
_entity.type
_entity.pdbx_description
1 polymer ?
#
loop_
_entity_poly.entity_id
_entity_poly.type
_entity_poly.pdbx_seq_one_letter_code
_entity_poly.pdbx_strand_id
1 'polypeptide(L)'
;MNQLEKSNFEQLQHDLWKNSGSLYCGNLYAKYIDDQNKRCPVWAFLEMISFGQYLYFYKYCAELLQNTEITERLYLMYTVKSLRNACAHNNCIINDINSTHNKRINADLQRECAKFIKSPSSRRRHLGHISTYQILTTMYAHQRICISTGVHKHICGELDELKKRFFRDNDYRLNDNIKATFDVLIRAIDTWFHIR
;
A
#
# COMPACT_ATOMS: atom_id res chain seq x y z
N MET A 1 23.56 -16.93 8.34
CA MET A 1 22.10 -16.87 8.23
C MET A 1 21.52 -17.20 9.60
N ASN A 2 20.82 -16.27 10.23
CA ASN A 2 20.21 -16.50 11.54
C ASN A 2 18.93 -17.38 11.39
N GLN A 3 18.37 -17.85 12.51
CA GLN A 3 17.25 -18.79 12.49
C GLN A 3 15.99 -18.19 11.81
N LEU A 4 15.79 -16.88 11.94
CA LEU A 4 14.68 -16.15 11.30
C LEU A 4 14.86 -16.05 9.78
N GLU A 5 16.07 -15.81 9.31
CA GLU A 5 16.41 -15.77 7.88
C GLU A 5 16.23 -17.14 7.22
N LYS A 6 16.61 -18.20 7.92
CA LYS A 6 16.42 -19.57 7.47
C LYS A 6 14.93 -19.90 7.31
N SER A 7 14.11 -19.56 8.30
CA SER A 7 12.65 -19.77 8.26
C SER A 7 11.99 -18.99 7.11
N ASN A 8 12.41 -17.74 6.88
CA ASN A 8 11.89 -16.94 5.78
C ASN A 8 12.29 -17.49 4.41
N PHE A 9 13.49 -18.04 4.30
CA PHE A 9 13.97 -18.67 3.06
C PHE A 9 13.21 -19.97 2.77
N GLU A 10 12.97 -20.82 3.77
CA GLU A 10 12.18 -22.05 3.65
C GLU A 10 10.74 -21.71 3.23
N GLN A 11 10.13 -20.69 3.84
CA GLN A 11 8.79 -20.23 3.45
C GLN A 11 8.76 -19.72 2.00
N LEU A 12 9.77 -18.96 1.57
CA LEU A 12 9.89 -18.50 0.20
C LEU A 12 9.99 -19.66 -0.79
N GLN A 13 10.81 -20.68 -0.48
CA GLN A 13 10.94 -21.87 -1.31
C GLN A 13 9.61 -22.65 -1.40
N HIS A 14 8.92 -22.81 -0.28
CA HIS A 14 7.61 -23.45 -0.24
C HIS A 14 6.58 -22.72 -1.09
N ASP A 15 6.53 -21.38 -1.01
CA ASP A 15 5.58 -20.57 -1.76
C ASP A 15 5.90 -20.57 -3.27
N LEU A 16 7.18 -20.54 -3.64
CA LEU A 16 7.60 -20.72 -5.04
C LEU A 16 7.17 -22.08 -5.58
N TRP A 17 7.38 -23.15 -4.81
CA TRP A 17 6.95 -24.50 -5.18
C TRP A 17 5.43 -24.59 -5.31
N LYS A 18 4.68 -24.02 -4.39
CA LYS A 18 3.21 -23.96 -4.45
C LYS A 18 2.72 -23.25 -5.73
N ASN A 19 3.42 -22.22 -6.15
CA ASN A 19 3.10 -21.48 -7.38
C ASN A 19 3.52 -22.22 -8.66
N SER A 20 4.30 -23.30 -8.56
CA SER A 20 4.70 -24.12 -9.71
C SER A 20 3.49 -24.73 -10.44
N GLY A 21 2.41 -25.04 -9.72
CA GLY A 21 1.15 -25.50 -10.28
C GLY A 21 0.19 -24.39 -10.74
N SER A 22 0.57 -23.12 -10.59
CA SER A 22 -0.26 -22.00 -10.98
C SER A 22 -0.37 -21.89 -12.51
N LEU A 23 -1.57 -21.61 -13.00
CA LEU A 23 -1.82 -21.35 -14.43
C LEU A 23 -0.97 -20.20 -15.00
N TYR A 24 -0.66 -19.21 -14.17
CA TYR A 24 0.07 -18.00 -14.59
C TYR A 24 1.59 -18.10 -14.36
N CYS A 25 2.04 -18.81 -13.34
CA CYS A 25 3.44 -18.83 -12.93
C CYS A 25 4.14 -20.18 -13.17
N GLY A 26 3.40 -21.26 -13.47
CA GLY A 26 3.96 -22.60 -13.64
C GLY A 26 5.02 -22.68 -14.73
N ASN A 27 4.81 -22.02 -15.85
CA ASN A 27 5.79 -21.96 -16.93
C ASN A 27 7.07 -21.20 -16.55
N LEU A 28 6.94 -20.13 -15.75
CA LEU A 28 8.09 -19.37 -15.24
C LEU A 28 8.87 -20.20 -14.23
N TYR A 29 8.18 -20.92 -13.35
CA TYR A 29 8.79 -21.82 -12.40
C TYR A 29 9.62 -22.90 -13.10
N ALA A 30 9.00 -23.65 -14.01
CA ALA A 30 9.68 -24.71 -14.78
C ALA A 30 10.89 -24.19 -15.56
N LYS A 31 10.76 -22.99 -16.14
CA LYS A 31 11.82 -22.38 -16.95
C LYS A 31 13.01 -21.87 -16.14
N TYR A 32 12.78 -21.34 -14.95
CA TYR A 32 13.79 -20.55 -14.23
C TYR A 32 14.13 -21.06 -12.83
N ILE A 33 13.29 -21.88 -12.21
CA ILE A 33 13.52 -22.39 -10.84
C ILE A 33 13.85 -23.90 -10.86
N ASP A 34 13.09 -24.67 -11.62
CA ASP A 34 13.25 -26.13 -11.67
C ASP A 34 14.56 -26.52 -12.38
N ASP A 35 15.02 -25.76 -13.36
CA ASP A 35 16.30 -25.94 -14.03
C ASP A 35 17.43 -25.25 -13.24
N GLN A 36 18.12 -26.03 -12.39
CA GLN A 36 19.21 -25.54 -11.52
C GLN A 36 20.38 -24.87 -12.27
N ASN A 37 20.49 -25.07 -13.60
CA ASN A 37 21.54 -24.48 -14.43
C ASN A 37 21.17 -23.09 -14.96
N LYS A 38 19.94 -22.64 -14.78
CA LYS A 38 19.47 -21.34 -15.24
C LYS A 38 19.39 -20.34 -14.10
N ARG A 39 19.85 -19.13 -14.39
CA ARG A 39 19.68 -18.00 -13.48
C ARG A 39 18.27 -17.43 -13.62
N CYS A 40 17.52 -17.37 -12.52
CA CYS A 40 16.22 -16.73 -12.52
C CYS A 40 16.40 -15.20 -12.64
N PRO A 41 15.88 -14.56 -13.70
CA PRO A 41 15.91 -13.11 -13.80
C PRO A 41 14.98 -12.47 -12.75
N VAL A 42 15.34 -11.28 -12.29
CA VAL A 42 14.61 -10.59 -11.21
C VAL A 42 13.13 -10.41 -11.55
N TRP A 43 12.80 -10.07 -12.78
CA TRP A 43 11.41 -9.89 -13.19
C TRP A 43 10.58 -11.18 -13.06
N ALA A 44 11.15 -12.33 -13.44
CA ALA A 44 10.46 -13.62 -13.34
C ALA A 44 10.28 -14.02 -11.86
N PHE A 45 11.29 -13.78 -11.03
CA PHE A 45 11.18 -13.97 -9.60
C PHE A 45 10.07 -13.13 -8.97
N LEU A 46 9.97 -11.84 -9.35
CA LEU A 46 8.95 -10.93 -8.84
C LEU A 46 7.53 -11.33 -9.25
N GLU A 47 7.35 -11.92 -10.43
CA GLU A 47 6.05 -12.45 -10.87
C GLU A 47 5.61 -13.69 -10.07
N MET A 48 6.57 -14.47 -9.58
CA MET A 48 6.28 -15.72 -8.86
C MET A 48 6.05 -15.54 -7.36
N ILE A 49 6.47 -14.43 -6.77
CA ILE A 49 6.35 -14.20 -5.33
C ILE A 49 5.12 -13.37 -4.96
N SER A 50 4.62 -13.58 -3.74
CA SER A 50 3.56 -12.74 -3.20
C SER A 50 4.07 -11.34 -2.86
N PHE A 51 3.15 -10.35 -2.79
CA PHE A 51 3.50 -9.00 -2.35
C PHE A 51 4.13 -8.96 -0.94
N GLY A 52 3.77 -9.91 -0.07
CA GLY A 52 4.40 -10.07 1.24
C GLY A 52 5.87 -10.44 1.13
N GLN A 53 6.18 -11.43 0.29
CA GLN A 53 7.56 -11.88 0.04
C GLN A 53 8.39 -10.81 -0.68
N TYR A 54 7.77 -10.07 -1.62
CA TYR A 54 8.41 -8.90 -2.22
C TYR A 54 8.86 -7.90 -1.16
N LEU A 55 8.06 -7.62 -0.13
CA LEU A 55 8.44 -6.70 0.94
C LEU A 55 9.59 -7.24 1.81
N TYR A 56 9.69 -8.56 2.01
CA TYR A 56 10.87 -9.17 2.66
C TYR A 56 12.13 -9.03 1.81
N PHE A 57 12.02 -9.29 0.51
CA PHE A 57 13.13 -9.08 -0.41
C PHE A 57 13.57 -7.60 -0.44
N TYR A 58 12.60 -6.69 -0.50
CA TYR A 58 12.84 -5.25 -0.49
C TYR A 58 13.53 -4.80 0.82
N LYS A 59 13.11 -5.37 1.97
CA LYS A 59 13.76 -5.15 3.26
C LYS A 59 15.22 -5.60 3.25
N TYR A 60 15.49 -6.80 2.74
CA TYR A 60 16.84 -7.33 2.60
C TYR A 60 17.73 -6.39 1.74
N CYS A 61 17.21 -5.92 0.62
CA CYS A 61 17.92 -4.96 -0.21
C CYS A 61 18.19 -3.63 0.52
N ALA A 62 17.23 -3.13 1.29
CA ALA A 62 17.39 -1.90 2.08
C ALA A 62 18.51 -2.03 3.12
N GLU A 63 18.57 -3.16 3.82
CA GLU A 63 19.59 -3.47 4.82
C GLU A 63 20.99 -3.66 4.17
N LEU A 64 21.03 -4.39 3.05
CA LEU A 64 22.29 -4.60 2.30
C LEU A 64 22.87 -3.29 1.77
N LEU A 65 22.03 -2.40 1.26
CA LEU A 65 22.44 -1.11 0.69
C LEU A 65 22.60 -0.02 1.75
N GLN A 66 22.21 -0.28 3.00
CA GLN A 66 22.19 0.69 4.12
C GLN A 66 21.48 2.01 3.73
N ASN A 67 20.41 1.89 2.94
CA ASN A 67 19.71 3.05 2.37
C ASN A 67 18.47 3.39 3.19
N THR A 68 18.51 4.52 3.87
CA THR A 68 17.41 5.01 4.73
C THR A 68 16.15 5.34 3.93
N GLU A 69 16.28 5.87 2.71
CA GLU A 69 15.13 6.20 1.87
C GLU A 69 14.35 4.93 1.45
N ILE A 70 15.08 3.85 1.11
CA ILE A 70 14.47 2.55 0.81
C ILE A 70 13.75 2.01 2.04
N THR A 71 14.35 2.16 3.22
CA THR A 71 13.76 1.72 4.49
C THR A 71 12.47 2.49 4.82
N GLU A 72 12.44 3.80 4.62
CA GLU A 72 11.23 4.61 4.82
C GLU A 72 10.10 4.24 3.86
N ARG A 73 10.42 4.00 2.60
CA ARG A 73 9.47 3.49 1.60
C ARG A 73 8.92 2.12 1.98
N LEU A 74 9.75 1.24 2.53
CA LEU A 74 9.31 -0.07 3.02
C LEU A 74 8.22 0.05 4.08
N TYR A 75 8.37 0.95 5.06
CA TYR A 75 7.34 1.16 6.09
C TYR A 75 6.01 1.65 5.51
N LEU A 76 6.04 2.53 4.51
CA LEU A 76 4.84 2.92 3.78
C LEU A 76 4.19 1.71 3.10
N MET A 77 4.99 0.86 2.46
CA MET A 77 4.50 -0.31 1.72
C MET A 77 3.87 -1.39 2.62
N TYR A 78 4.30 -1.54 3.88
CA TYR A 78 3.59 -2.40 4.83
C TYR A 78 2.17 -1.91 5.10
N THR A 79 1.96 -0.60 5.16
CA THR A 79 0.63 -0.01 5.34
C THR A 79 -0.21 -0.18 4.08
N VAL A 80 0.37 0.02 2.90
CA VAL A 80 -0.27 -0.26 1.60
C VAL A 80 -0.69 -1.73 1.49
N LYS A 81 0.17 -2.68 1.91
CA LYS A 81 -0.16 -4.10 1.95
C LYS A 81 -1.39 -4.38 2.80
N SER A 82 -1.50 -3.74 3.96
CA SER A 82 -2.65 -3.93 4.85
C SER A 82 -3.95 -3.49 4.19
N LEU A 83 -3.98 -2.32 3.56
CA LEU A 83 -5.15 -1.83 2.83
C LEU A 83 -5.47 -2.71 1.62
N ARG A 84 -4.47 -3.05 0.81
CA ARG A 84 -4.63 -3.93 -0.37
C ARG A 84 -5.23 -5.28 0.03
N ASN A 85 -4.79 -5.87 1.14
CA ASN A 85 -5.33 -7.13 1.61
C ASN A 85 -6.79 -6.98 2.09
N ALA A 86 -7.12 -5.90 2.80
CA ALA A 86 -8.50 -5.61 3.17
C ALA A 86 -9.41 -5.51 1.93
N CYS A 87 -8.96 -4.81 0.87
CA CYS A 87 -9.69 -4.73 -0.40
C CYS A 87 -9.83 -6.10 -1.07
N ALA A 88 -8.75 -6.90 -1.11
CA ALA A 88 -8.76 -8.23 -1.74
C ALA A 88 -9.71 -9.22 -1.05
N HIS A 89 -9.96 -9.03 0.24
CA HIS A 89 -10.92 -9.82 1.02
C HIS A 89 -12.31 -9.18 1.12
N ASN A 90 -12.60 -8.14 0.33
CA ASN A 90 -13.86 -7.39 0.35
C ASN A 90 -14.24 -6.87 1.76
N ASN A 91 -13.24 -6.55 2.59
CA ASN A 91 -13.49 -6.00 3.91
C ASN A 91 -14.02 -4.57 3.78
N CYS A 92 -14.96 -4.19 4.64
CA CYS A 92 -15.39 -2.81 4.77
C CYS A 92 -14.29 -1.98 5.46
N ILE A 93 -13.54 -1.20 4.67
CA ILE A 93 -12.37 -0.45 5.14
C ILE A 93 -12.73 0.59 6.20
N ILE A 94 -13.96 1.13 6.16
CA ILE A 94 -14.45 2.16 7.09
C ILE A 94 -15.33 1.61 8.20
N ASN A 95 -15.40 0.28 8.37
CA ASN A 95 -16.30 -0.35 9.34
C ASN A 95 -16.02 0.13 10.78
N ASP A 96 -14.76 0.28 11.14
CA ASP A 96 -14.33 0.80 12.44
C ASP A 96 -13.52 2.09 12.27
N ILE A 97 -14.22 3.15 11.86
CA ILE A 97 -13.62 4.44 11.51
C ILE A 97 -12.94 5.13 12.70
N ASN A 98 -13.30 4.75 13.93
CA ASN A 98 -12.73 5.31 15.18
C ASN A 98 -11.58 4.48 15.74
N SER A 99 -11.30 3.30 15.17
CA SER A 99 -10.18 2.47 15.62
C SER A 99 -8.85 3.19 15.42
N THR A 100 -8.04 3.21 16.45
CA THR A 100 -6.76 3.92 16.47
C THR A 100 -5.57 2.98 16.47
N HIS A 101 -4.40 3.50 16.11
CA HIS A 101 -3.14 2.78 16.15
C HIS A 101 -2.05 3.58 16.86
N ASN A 102 -1.05 2.85 17.40
CA ASN A 102 0.13 3.43 18.05
C ASN A 102 1.37 3.45 17.15
N LYS A 103 1.21 3.25 15.83
CA LYS A 103 2.33 3.27 14.89
C LYS A 103 2.89 4.68 14.76
N ARG A 104 4.22 4.78 14.63
CA ARG A 104 4.87 6.04 14.27
C ARG A 104 4.38 6.47 12.88
N ILE A 105 3.83 7.67 12.81
CA ILE A 105 3.36 8.25 11.55
C ILE A 105 4.58 8.80 10.80
N ASN A 106 4.68 8.50 9.51
CA ASN A 106 5.73 9.01 8.65
C ASN A 106 5.71 10.55 8.62
N ALA A 107 6.86 11.19 8.82
CA ALA A 107 6.98 12.65 8.93
C ALA A 107 6.65 13.36 7.61
N ASP A 108 7.01 12.77 6.47
CA ASP A 108 6.72 13.33 5.15
C ASP A 108 5.24 13.26 4.83
N LEU A 109 4.58 12.14 5.17
CA LEU A 109 3.12 12.03 5.09
C LEU A 109 2.43 13.11 5.94
N GLN A 110 2.91 13.35 7.18
CA GLN A 110 2.38 14.42 8.03
C GLN A 110 2.52 15.80 7.39
N ARG A 111 3.67 16.07 6.77
CA ARG A 111 3.96 17.33 6.08
C ARG A 111 3.07 17.49 4.85
N GLU A 112 2.89 16.45 4.08
CA GLU A 112 1.99 16.46 2.92
C GLU A 112 0.52 16.67 3.33
N CYS A 113 0.06 15.98 4.37
CA CYS A 113 -1.28 16.17 4.92
C CYS A 113 -1.51 17.59 5.48
N ALA A 114 -0.46 18.31 5.89
CA ALA A 114 -0.57 19.71 6.33
C ALA A 114 -1.02 20.66 5.21
N LYS A 115 -0.93 20.26 3.95
CA LYS A 115 -1.40 21.05 2.82
C LYS A 115 -2.93 21.22 2.84
N PHE A 116 -3.66 20.21 3.32
CA PHE A 116 -5.14 20.20 3.37
C PHE A 116 -5.75 20.01 4.76
N ILE A 117 -4.98 19.56 5.77
CA ILE A 117 -5.40 19.53 7.17
C ILE A 117 -4.54 20.53 7.96
N LYS A 118 -4.97 21.78 8.02
CA LYS A 118 -4.18 22.87 8.61
C LYS A 118 -3.94 22.70 10.09
N SER A 119 -4.97 22.30 10.87
CA SER A 119 -4.87 22.11 12.32
C SER A 119 -3.99 20.91 12.68
N PRO A 120 -2.92 21.09 13.48
CA PRO A 120 -2.06 19.98 13.93
C PRO A 120 -2.81 18.92 14.74
N SER A 121 -3.76 19.35 15.61
CA SER A 121 -4.58 18.44 16.40
C SER A 121 -5.52 17.60 15.54
N SER A 122 -6.19 18.22 14.56
CA SER A 122 -7.03 17.52 13.59
C SER A 122 -6.22 16.53 12.77
N ARG A 123 -5.03 16.92 12.30
CA ARG A 123 -4.13 16.05 11.53
C ARG A 123 -3.68 14.84 12.35
N ARG A 124 -3.30 15.04 13.62
CA ARG A 124 -2.94 13.94 14.54
C ARG A 124 -4.10 12.98 14.73
N ARG A 125 -5.33 13.51 14.94
CA ARG A 125 -6.53 12.69 15.08
C ARG A 125 -6.78 11.84 13.84
N HIS A 126 -6.87 12.43 12.66
CA HIS A 126 -7.15 11.69 11.42
C HIS A 126 -6.07 10.66 11.07
N LEU A 127 -4.80 11.01 11.22
CA LEU A 127 -3.70 10.07 11.01
C LEU A 127 -3.57 9.04 12.14
N GLY A 128 -4.20 9.26 13.28
CA GLY A 128 -4.31 8.28 14.38
C GLY A 128 -5.35 7.19 14.11
N HIS A 129 -6.35 7.42 13.25
CA HIS A 129 -7.34 6.41 12.88
C HIS A 129 -6.79 5.45 11.82
N ILE A 130 -6.93 4.14 12.04
CA ILE A 130 -6.33 3.09 11.21
C ILE A 130 -6.77 3.24 9.74
N SER A 131 -8.07 3.31 9.48
CA SER A 131 -8.62 3.38 8.13
C SER A 131 -8.14 4.62 7.38
N THR A 132 -8.25 5.79 7.99
CA THR A 132 -7.82 7.06 7.39
C THR A 132 -6.31 7.05 7.13
N TYR A 133 -5.52 6.56 8.09
CA TYR A 133 -4.07 6.44 7.92
C TYR A 133 -3.68 5.52 6.76
N GLN A 134 -4.32 4.36 6.65
CA GLN A 134 -4.05 3.40 5.58
C GLN A 134 -4.39 3.98 4.20
N ILE A 135 -5.54 4.64 4.07
CA ILE A 135 -5.98 5.26 2.81
C ILE A 135 -5.03 6.39 2.43
N LEU A 136 -4.77 7.35 3.33
CA LEU A 136 -3.88 8.48 3.06
C LEU A 136 -2.44 8.04 2.78
N THR A 137 -1.95 7.00 3.48
CA THR A 137 -0.62 6.43 3.20
C THR A 137 -0.56 5.81 1.81
N THR A 138 -1.61 5.11 1.38
CA THR A 138 -1.66 4.49 0.05
C THR A 138 -1.70 5.54 -1.05
N MET A 139 -2.51 6.59 -0.89
CA MET A 139 -2.55 7.72 -1.80
C MET A 139 -1.20 8.44 -1.89
N TYR A 140 -0.55 8.69 -0.76
CA TYR A 140 0.79 9.27 -0.69
C TYR A 140 1.85 8.38 -1.35
N ALA A 141 1.82 7.06 -1.10
CA ALA A 141 2.73 6.11 -1.72
C ALA A 141 2.58 6.12 -3.26
N HIS A 142 1.34 6.19 -3.77
CA HIS A 142 1.10 6.35 -5.21
C HIS A 142 1.79 7.60 -5.77
N GLN A 143 1.65 8.76 -5.11
CA GLN A 143 2.31 10.01 -5.52
C GLN A 143 3.84 9.91 -5.56
N ARG A 144 4.43 9.09 -4.69
CA ARG A 144 5.89 8.94 -4.58
C ARG A 144 6.48 7.88 -5.53
N ILE A 145 5.68 6.92 -5.95
CA ILE A 145 6.16 5.74 -6.69
C ILE A 145 5.69 5.76 -8.15
N CYS A 146 4.47 6.23 -8.40
CA CYS A 146 3.91 6.23 -9.74
C CYS A 146 4.49 7.36 -10.59
N ILE A 147 5.34 7.00 -11.55
CA ILE A 147 5.95 7.93 -12.52
C ILE A 147 5.18 7.99 -13.84
N SER A 148 4.26 7.07 -14.09
CA SER A 148 3.46 7.00 -15.31
C SER A 148 2.33 8.02 -15.28
N THR A 149 2.37 8.99 -16.21
CA THR A 149 1.32 9.99 -16.37
C THR A 149 -0.02 9.37 -16.77
N GLY A 150 -0.01 8.33 -17.60
CA GLY A 150 -1.22 7.61 -18.00
C GLY A 150 -1.90 6.90 -16.83
N VAL A 151 -1.13 6.21 -15.99
CA VAL A 151 -1.64 5.57 -14.77
C VAL A 151 -2.18 6.61 -13.80
N HIS A 152 -1.44 7.71 -13.61
CA HIS A 152 -1.89 8.79 -12.73
C HIS A 152 -3.21 9.41 -13.21
N LYS A 153 -3.33 9.70 -14.51
CA LYS A 153 -4.56 10.23 -15.11
C LYS A 153 -5.75 9.29 -14.94
N HIS A 154 -5.54 7.98 -15.13
CA HIS A 154 -6.58 6.98 -14.92
C HIS A 154 -7.06 6.99 -13.47
N ILE A 155 -6.15 6.95 -12.51
CA ILE A 155 -6.49 7.00 -11.08
C ILE A 155 -7.20 8.30 -10.69
N CYS A 156 -6.84 9.45 -11.25
CA CYS A 156 -7.57 10.71 -11.03
C CYS A 156 -9.04 10.56 -11.43
N GLY A 157 -9.33 9.96 -12.59
CA GLY A 157 -10.70 9.72 -13.05
C GLY A 157 -11.48 8.79 -12.11
N GLU A 158 -10.88 7.68 -11.68
CA GLU A 158 -11.51 6.74 -10.75
C GLU A 158 -11.80 7.38 -9.37
N LEU A 159 -10.89 8.23 -8.87
CA LEU A 159 -11.09 8.93 -7.60
C LEU A 159 -12.13 10.04 -7.70
N ASP A 160 -12.28 10.71 -8.86
CA ASP A 160 -13.36 11.67 -9.10
C ASP A 160 -14.73 10.98 -9.11
N GLU A 161 -14.83 9.80 -9.71
CA GLU A 161 -16.04 8.99 -9.64
C GLU A 161 -16.33 8.50 -8.20
N LEU A 162 -15.30 8.16 -7.44
CA LEU A 162 -15.44 7.81 -6.02
C LEU A 162 -15.99 9.00 -5.20
N LYS A 163 -15.50 10.23 -5.41
CA LYS A 163 -16.03 11.44 -4.75
C LYS A 163 -17.54 11.62 -5.00
N LYS A 164 -17.99 11.43 -6.24
CA LYS A 164 -19.41 11.50 -6.59
C LYS A 164 -20.26 10.48 -5.84
N ARG A 165 -19.71 9.26 -5.65
CA ARG A 165 -20.40 8.17 -4.93
C ARG A 165 -20.50 8.41 -3.43
N PHE A 166 -19.58 9.16 -2.80
CA PHE A 166 -19.61 9.39 -1.35
C PHE A 166 -20.95 9.98 -0.86
N PHE A 167 -21.58 10.84 -1.65
CA PHE A 167 -22.80 11.56 -1.24
C PHE A 167 -24.00 11.29 -2.12
N ARG A 168 -23.91 10.36 -3.10
CA ARG A 168 -24.97 10.16 -4.10
C ARG A 168 -26.30 9.77 -3.50
N ASP A 169 -26.31 8.78 -2.61
CA ASP A 169 -27.51 8.14 -2.10
C ASP A 169 -27.62 8.20 -0.57
N ASN A 170 -26.70 8.87 0.10
CA ASN A 170 -26.60 8.86 1.55
C ASN A 170 -26.36 10.26 2.10
N ASP A 171 -27.10 10.57 3.18
CA ASP A 171 -26.89 11.77 3.97
C ASP A 171 -26.15 11.43 5.26
N TYR A 172 -24.85 11.74 5.30
CA TYR A 172 -24.01 11.51 6.46
C TYR A 172 -24.00 12.65 7.45
N ARG A 173 -24.92 13.65 7.33
CA ARG A 173 -24.96 14.83 8.24
C ARG A 173 -25.19 14.46 9.71
N LEU A 174 -25.79 13.30 9.97
CA LEU A 174 -26.03 12.77 11.30
C LEU A 174 -24.85 11.98 11.87
N ASN A 175 -23.77 11.77 11.09
CA ASN A 175 -22.58 11.04 11.52
C ASN A 175 -21.31 11.89 11.29
N ASP A 176 -20.96 12.71 12.28
CA ASP A 176 -19.83 13.63 12.19
C ASP A 176 -18.49 12.94 11.88
N ASN A 177 -18.28 11.71 12.36
CA ASN A 177 -17.04 10.98 12.13
C ASN A 177 -16.91 10.53 10.68
N ILE A 178 -17.96 10.00 10.07
CA ILE A 178 -17.99 9.60 8.65
C ILE A 178 -17.81 10.85 7.80
N LYS A 179 -18.58 11.91 8.05
CA LYS A 179 -18.48 13.18 7.33
C LYS A 179 -17.06 13.75 7.41
N ALA A 180 -16.48 13.86 8.60
CA ALA A 180 -15.14 14.41 8.80
C ALA A 180 -14.07 13.58 8.06
N THR A 181 -14.22 12.25 8.02
CA THR A 181 -13.32 11.37 7.29
C THR A 181 -13.45 11.58 5.78
N PHE A 182 -14.67 11.60 5.24
CA PHE A 182 -14.89 11.84 3.81
C PHE A 182 -14.39 13.22 3.38
N ASP A 183 -14.62 14.27 4.18
CA ASP A 183 -14.10 15.61 3.93
C ASP A 183 -12.56 15.62 3.82
N VAL A 184 -11.87 14.87 4.68
CA VAL A 184 -10.41 14.74 4.62
C VAL A 184 -9.97 13.98 3.37
N LEU A 185 -10.64 12.89 3.01
CA LEU A 185 -10.32 12.10 1.83
C LEU A 185 -10.55 12.89 0.54
N ILE A 186 -11.65 13.65 0.44
CA ILE A 186 -11.93 14.54 -0.69
C ILE A 186 -10.82 15.58 -0.83
N ARG A 187 -10.44 16.26 0.25
CA ARG A 187 -9.34 17.24 0.20
C ARG A 187 -8.01 16.63 -0.21
N ALA A 188 -7.74 15.38 0.21
CA ALA A 188 -6.55 14.65 -0.23
C ALA A 188 -6.60 14.35 -1.73
N ILE A 189 -7.75 13.90 -2.25
CA ILE A 189 -7.97 13.67 -3.69
C ILE A 189 -7.75 14.97 -4.44
N ASP A 190 -8.41 16.05 -4.06
CA ASP A 190 -8.31 17.36 -4.72
C ASP A 190 -6.89 17.94 -4.69
N THR A 191 -6.09 17.61 -3.66
CA THR A 191 -4.71 18.10 -3.52
C THR A 191 -3.71 17.25 -4.31
N TRP A 192 -3.88 15.93 -4.32
CA TRP A 192 -2.88 15.00 -4.84
C TRP A 192 -3.22 14.40 -6.21
N PHE A 193 -4.51 14.36 -6.59
CA PHE A 193 -5.01 13.68 -7.78
C PHE A 193 -5.80 14.61 -8.71
N HIS A 194 -5.26 15.78 -8.99
CA HIS A 194 -5.81 16.67 -10.01
C HIS A 194 -5.08 16.45 -11.35
N ILE A 195 -5.82 16.45 -12.43
CA ILE A 195 -5.28 16.43 -13.80
C ILE A 195 -4.66 17.80 -14.06
N ARG A 196 -3.36 17.86 -14.24
CA ARG A 196 -2.64 19.05 -14.67
C ARG A 196 -2.77 19.24 -16.16
#